data_68386a089e1e4a0234c22ba8d8488e3e
#
_entry.id   68386a089e1e4a0234c22ba8d8488e3e
#
_cell.length_a   1.000
_cell.length_b   1.000
_cell.length_c   1.000
_cell.angle_alpha   90.00
_cell.angle_beta   90.00
_cell.angle_gamma   90.00
#
_symmetry.space_group_name_H-M   'P 1'
#
loop_
_entity.id
_entity.type
_entity.pdbx_description
1 polymer ?
#
loop_
_entity_poly.entity_id
_entity_poly.type
_entity_poly.pdbx_seq_one_letter_code
_entity_poly.pdbx_strand_id
1 'polypeptide(L)'
;MKTVCLVGRPNTGKSSLFNRLIRQRKAIISDMPGVTRDRLYGHVEYNNKVFRLIDTGGIDLENIDFNENIKMQAEIGVEEADIILFVVDGREELTLNDQAINKMLMKSNKRVILVINKIDDPKLEDNSLNFYELGIEEMITISVENKRHINELLDLITKDMEDYTTPPKDHICKFSIIGRPNVGKSSLVNAILGEENRQIVSNVAGTTRDSNDTEFMYDHNKYVVVDTAGMRKKGKIYENIEKYSLLRSLQAIEESDVCVVVINAEEAIIEHDKHIVEYALEAHKAIVLVVNKWDLIDDKDNAIKEWNRKIQNEFQFIPYIRTVYLSALTKNRVHTLMPEIIKAYESYCKEIPTSVINDVIRDATNLHEAPSYRNKRLKVYFVKQSDICPPKFTFHVNDKGLVHFSYYRYLENKIRESIDLDGTPIILQFKNRNDDDE
;
A
#
# COMPACT_ATOMS: atom_id res chain seq x y z
N MET A 1 7.97 -11.16 -8.61
CA MET A 1 7.44 -11.56 -7.29
C MET A 1 6.07 -12.18 -7.52
N LYS A 2 5.75 -13.35 -6.94
CA LYS A 2 4.44 -13.99 -7.10
C LYS A 2 3.40 -13.38 -6.16
N THR A 3 2.14 -13.39 -6.59
CA THR A 3 1.00 -12.89 -5.80
C THR A 3 0.17 -14.07 -5.31
N VAL A 4 -0.11 -14.11 -4.01
CA VAL A 4 -0.91 -15.11 -3.32
C VAL A 4 -2.18 -14.45 -2.80
N CYS A 5 -3.35 -14.99 -3.12
CA CYS A 5 -4.64 -14.40 -2.76
C CYS A 5 -5.43 -15.31 -1.83
N LEU A 6 -5.97 -14.76 -0.74
CA LEU A 6 -6.88 -15.46 0.17
C LEU A 6 -8.31 -15.34 -0.34
N VAL A 7 -8.95 -16.44 -0.64
CA VAL A 7 -10.35 -16.50 -1.11
C VAL A 7 -11.15 -17.46 -0.21
N GLY A 8 -12.41 -17.16 0.04
CA GLY A 8 -13.28 -18.01 0.85
C GLY A 8 -14.43 -17.22 1.46
N ARG A 9 -15.39 -17.92 2.08
CA ARG A 9 -16.54 -17.31 2.76
C ARG A 9 -16.11 -16.35 3.88
N PRO A 10 -16.94 -15.39 4.27
CA PRO A 10 -16.76 -14.66 5.53
C PRO A 10 -16.61 -15.60 6.73
N ASN A 11 -15.84 -15.17 7.72
CA ASN A 11 -15.61 -15.91 8.98
C ASN A 11 -14.83 -17.24 8.88
N THR A 12 -14.27 -17.61 7.73
CA THR A 12 -13.35 -18.77 7.61
C THR A 12 -11.96 -18.49 8.19
N GLY A 13 -11.68 -17.26 8.59
CA GLY A 13 -10.40 -16.87 9.21
C GLY A 13 -9.35 -16.32 8.24
N LYS A 14 -9.75 -15.83 7.06
CA LYS A 14 -8.85 -15.23 6.06
C LYS A 14 -8.01 -14.11 6.64
N SER A 15 -8.64 -13.08 7.23
CA SER A 15 -7.93 -11.92 7.80
C SER A 15 -7.05 -12.31 8.99
N SER A 16 -7.45 -13.32 9.76
CA SER A 16 -6.60 -13.88 10.83
C SER A 16 -5.37 -14.58 10.25
N LEU A 17 -5.54 -15.34 9.15
CA LEU A 17 -4.44 -15.99 8.43
C LEU A 17 -3.51 -14.93 7.79
N PHE A 18 -4.07 -13.94 7.12
CA PHE A 18 -3.34 -12.81 6.57
C PHE A 18 -2.45 -12.14 7.61
N ASN A 19 -3.06 -11.72 8.73
CA ASN A 19 -2.33 -11.11 9.83
C ASN A 19 -1.26 -12.04 10.44
N ARG A 20 -1.51 -13.33 10.48
CA ARG A 20 -0.56 -14.33 10.98
C ARG A 20 0.65 -14.45 10.06
N LEU A 21 0.43 -14.58 8.75
CA LEU A 21 1.50 -14.74 7.76
C LEU A 21 2.38 -13.49 7.67
N ILE A 22 1.79 -12.29 7.74
CA ILE A 22 2.55 -11.03 7.73
C ILE A 22 3.35 -10.83 9.02
N ARG A 23 2.82 -11.22 10.19
CA ARG A 23 3.49 -11.04 11.49
C ARG A 23 4.66 -12.01 11.73
N GLN A 24 4.83 -13.05 10.95
CA GLN A 24 6.01 -13.93 11.02
C GLN A 24 7.30 -13.22 10.58
N ARG A 25 7.19 -12.08 9.91
CA ARG A 25 8.31 -11.18 9.67
C ARG A 25 8.65 -10.42 10.97
N LYS A 26 9.95 -10.18 11.26
CA LYS A 26 10.41 -9.01 12.01
C LYS A 26 10.06 -7.76 11.19
N ALA A 27 8.77 -7.51 11.00
CA ALA A 27 8.28 -6.38 10.24
C ALA A 27 8.51 -5.14 11.09
N ILE A 28 9.13 -4.18 10.48
CA ILE A 28 9.11 -2.79 10.86
C ILE A 28 7.65 -2.31 10.74
N ILE A 29 6.82 -2.68 11.71
CA ILE A 29 5.46 -2.19 11.82
C ILE A 29 5.52 -0.99 12.74
N SER A 30 5.26 0.20 12.22
CA SER A 30 4.96 1.34 13.06
C SER A 30 3.60 1.09 13.70
N ASP A 31 3.58 0.82 15.00
CA ASP A 31 2.37 0.94 15.82
C ASP A 31 2.01 2.43 15.90
N MET A 32 1.33 2.98 14.89
CA MET A 32 0.67 4.27 15.03
C MET A 32 -0.61 4.05 15.84
N PRO A 33 -0.77 4.68 17.02
CA PRO A 33 -2.04 4.66 17.72
C PRO A 33 -3.08 5.39 16.87
N GLY A 34 -4.11 4.68 16.43
CA GLY A 34 -5.24 5.24 15.67
C GLY A 34 -5.41 4.74 14.24
N VAL A 35 -4.49 3.92 13.71
CA VAL A 35 -4.61 3.28 12.40
C VAL A 35 -4.87 1.79 12.60
N THR A 36 -6.09 1.43 12.92
CA THR A 36 -6.61 0.06 12.91
C THR A 36 -7.65 -0.01 11.81
N ARG A 37 -7.23 -0.23 10.56
CA ARG A 37 -8.12 -0.73 9.50
C ARG A 37 -7.38 -1.69 8.59
N ASP A 38 -8.10 -2.68 8.14
CA ASP A 38 -7.70 -3.90 7.48
C ASP A 38 -6.80 -3.65 6.28
N ARG A 39 -5.52 -4.04 6.40
CA ARG A 39 -4.60 -4.04 5.27
C ARG A 39 -5.04 -5.10 4.30
N LEU A 40 -5.31 -4.71 3.05
CA LEU A 40 -5.68 -5.63 1.97
C LEU A 40 -4.46 -6.34 1.37
N TYR A 41 -3.27 -5.77 1.52
CA TYR A 41 -2.02 -6.23 0.92
C TYR A 41 -0.91 -6.35 1.95
N GLY A 42 -0.02 -7.30 1.75
CA GLY A 42 1.19 -7.44 2.55
C GLY A 42 2.25 -8.27 1.84
N HIS A 43 3.49 -8.10 2.25
CA HIS A 43 4.61 -8.91 1.78
C HIS A 43 4.96 -9.95 2.83
N VAL A 44 5.14 -11.19 2.39
CA VAL A 44 5.59 -12.31 3.24
C VAL A 44 6.96 -12.74 2.75
N GLU A 45 7.91 -12.83 3.68
CA GLU A 45 9.24 -13.34 3.44
C GLU A 45 9.40 -14.65 4.21
N TYR A 46 9.80 -15.71 3.52
CA TYR A 46 10.01 -17.02 4.11
C TYR A 46 11.11 -17.76 3.35
N ASN A 47 12.15 -18.21 4.05
CA ASN A 47 13.28 -18.97 3.48
C ASN A 47 13.87 -18.31 2.21
N ASN A 48 14.25 -17.03 2.28
CA ASN A 48 14.76 -16.21 1.16
C ASN A 48 13.79 -16.04 -0.02
N LYS A 49 12.53 -16.40 0.14
CA LYS A 49 11.49 -16.22 -0.87
C LYS A 49 10.53 -15.13 -0.42
N VAL A 50 10.12 -14.28 -1.36
CA VAL A 50 9.20 -13.17 -1.09
C VAL A 50 8.00 -13.27 -2.01
N PHE A 51 6.81 -13.14 -1.44
CA PHE A 51 5.57 -13.06 -2.20
C PHE A 51 4.63 -12.00 -1.64
N ARG A 52 3.77 -11.49 -2.50
CA ARG A 52 2.68 -10.58 -2.12
C ARG A 52 1.50 -11.40 -1.64
N LEU A 53 0.89 -11.02 -0.52
CA LEU A 53 -0.32 -11.64 0.01
C LEU A 53 -1.48 -10.64 -0.07
N ILE A 54 -2.64 -11.08 -0.56
CA ILE A 54 -3.86 -10.28 -0.68
C ILE A 54 -4.97 -10.91 0.17
N ASP A 55 -5.61 -10.12 1.04
CA ASP A 55 -6.83 -10.51 1.74
C ASP A 55 -8.05 -9.94 1.03
N THR A 56 -8.77 -10.78 0.28
CA THR A 56 -10.02 -10.34 -0.36
C THR A 56 -11.16 -10.15 0.64
N GLY A 57 -11.05 -10.70 1.84
CA GLY A 57 -12.08 -10.59 2.89
C GLY A 57 -12.16 -9.22 3.55
N GLY A 58 -11.07 -8.42 3.49
CA GLY A 58 -11.05 -7.03 3.98
C GLY A 58 -11.66 -6.03 3.00
N ILE A 59 -12.12 -6.48 1.83
CA ILE A 59 -12.82 -5.62 0.86
C ILE A 59 -14.28 -5.50 1.31
N ASP A 60 -14.52 -4.61 2.27
CA ASP A 60 -15.87 -4.33 2.74
C ASP A 60 -16.59 -3.44 1.70
N LEU A 61 -17.65 -4.00 1.15
CA LEU A 61 -18.47 -3.35 0.14
C LEU A 61 -19.84 -3.09 0.78
N GLU A 62 -19.98 -1.94 1.41
CA GLU A 62 -21.27 -1.46 1.88
C GLU A 62 -22.30 -1.54 0.76
N ASN A 63 -23.45 -2.17 1.03
CA ASN A 63 -24.63 -2.31 0.16
C ASN A 63 -24.60 -3.36 -0.97
N ILE A 64 -23.83 -4.45 -0.85
CA ILE A 64 -23.89 -5.56 -1.80
C ILE A 64 -24.46 -6.82 -1.17
N ASP A 65 -25.25 -7.56 -1.96
CA ASP A 65 -25.77 -8.87 -1.55
C ASP A 65 -24.61 -9.83 -1.23
N PHE A 66 -24.77 -10.59 -0.15
CA PHE A 66 -23.77 -11.53 0.39
C PHE A 66 -23.17 -12.45 -0.67
N ASN A 67 -23.99 -12.97 -1.59
CA ASN A 67 -23.55 -13.86 -2.65
C ASN A 67 -22.73 -13.15 -3.75
N GLU A 68 -23.06 -11.91 -4.05
CA GLU A 68 -22.29 -11.10 -4.99
C GLU A 68 -20.92 -10.74 -4.43
N ASN A 69 -20.82 -10.47 -3.13
CA ASN A 69 -19.55 -10.17 -2.47
C ASN A 69 -18.60 -11.38 -2.53
N ILE A 70 -19.09 -12.59 -2.22
CA ILE A 70 -18.31 -13.83 -2.29
C ILE A 70 -17.82 -14.08 -3.72
N LYS A 71 -18.70 -13.92 -4.70
CA LYS A 71 -18.37 -14.11 -6.11
C LYS A 71 -17.27 -13.15 -6.56
N MET A 72 -17.39 -11.90 -6.18
CA MET A 72 -16.43 -10.87 -6.51
C MET A 72 -15.05 -11.11 -5.88
N GLN A 73 -15.00 -11.54 -4.61
CA GLN A 73 -13.74 -11.91 -3.96
C GLN A 73 -13.03 -13.05 -4.72
N ALA A 74 -13.79 -14.03 -5.20
CA ALA A 74 -13.25 -15.13 -6.00
C ALA A 74 -12.76 -14.64 -7.39
N GLU A 75 -13.50 -13.74 -8.04
CA GLU A 75 -13.09 -13.14 -9.33
C GLU A 75 -11.79 -12.35 -9.21
N ILE A 76 -11.65 -11.54 -8.14
CA ILE A 76 -10.40 -10.81 -7.84
C ILE A 76 -9.24 -11.79 -7.63
N GLY A 77 -9.45 -12.82 -6.81
CA GLY A 77 -8.44 -13.85 -6.58
C GLY A 77 -7.99 -14.52 -7.87
N VAL A 78 -8.91 -14.79 -8.79
CA VAL A 78 -8.62 -15.39 -10.09
C VAL A 78 -7.82 -14.45 -11.01
N GLU A 79 -8.13 -13.16 -11.02
CA GLU A 79 -7.45 -12.20 -11.90
C GLU A 79 -6.04 -11.83 -11.41
N GLU A 80 -5.90 -11.56 -10.11
CA GLU A 80 -4.67 -10.97 -9.55
C GLU A 80 -3.66 -12.01 -9.06
N ALA A 81 -4.10 -13.22 -8.69
CA ALA A 81 -3.22 -14.20 -8.07
C ALA A 81 -2.47 -15.08 -9.07
N ASP A 82 -1.23 -15.45 -8.70
CA ASP A 82 -0.51 -16.60 -9.26
C ASP A 82 -0.89 -17.88 -8.50
N ILE A 83 -1.16 -17.75 -7.18
CA ILE A 83 -1.55 -18.84 -6.30
C ILE A 83 -2.77 -18.39 -5.47
N ILE A 84 -3.78 -19.24 -5.39
CA ILE A 84 -4.99 -18.97 -4.62
C ILE A 84 -5.01 -19.88 -3.40
N LEU A 85 -5.14 -19.28 -2.21
CA LEU A 85 -5.43 -20.00 -0.97
C LEU A 85 -6.94 -19.99 -0.76
N PHE A 86 -7.59 -21.10 -1.05
CA PHE A 86 -9.02 -21.25 -0.79
C PHE A 86 -9.22 -21.66 0.67
N VAL A 87 -9.67 -20.72 1.50
CA VAL A 87 -9.79 -20.90 2.96
C VAL A 87 -11.21 -21.30 3.33
N VAL A 88 -11.35 -22.47 3.95
CA VAL A 88 -12.63 -23.02 4.44
C VAL A 88 -12.59 -23.25 5.96
N ASP A 89 -13.76 -23.35 6.60
CA ASP A 89 -13.88 -23.64 8.04
C ASP A 89 -13.98 -25.17 8.25
N GLY A 90 -12.96 -25.76 8.85
CA GLY A 90 -12.90 -27.21 9.08
C GLY A 90 -13.82 -27.73 10.19
N ARG A 91 -14.52 -26.85 10.91
CA ARG A 91 -15.52 -27.23 11.93
C ARG A 91 -16.92 -27.37 11.35
N GLU A 92 -17.14 -26.89 10.13
CA GLU A 92 -18.41 -26.92 9.43
C GLU A 92 -18.37 -27.90 8.26
N GLU A 93 -19.53 -28.36 7.85
CA GLU A 93 -19.68 -29.14 6.62
C GLU A 93 -19.53 -28.22 5.39
N LEU A 94 -19.22 -28.83 4.25
CA LEU A 94 -19.09 -28.13 2.98
C LEU A 94 -20.41 -27.42 2.60
N THR A 95 -20.37 -26.12 2.38
CA THR A 95 -21.55 -25.32 2.05
C THR A 95 -21.70 -25.13 0.53
N LEU A 96 -22.91 -24.76 0.11
CA LEU A 96 -23.19 -24.41 -1.30
C LEU A 96 -22.32 -23.25 -1.79
N ASN A 97 -21.96 -22.31 -0.91
CA ASN A 97 -21.07 -21.20 -1.23
C ASN A 97 -19.63 -21.66 -1.47
N ASP A 98 -19.14 -22.61 -0.68
CA ASP A 98 -17.81 -23.20 -0.89
C ASP A 98 -17.75 -23.92 -2.24
N GLN A 99 -18.80 -24.67 -2.59
CA GLN A 99 -18.91 -25.36 -3.88
C GLN A 99 -18.98 -24.36 -5.04
N ALA A 100 -19.71 -23.24 -4.88
CA ALA A 100 -19.81 -22.19 -5.89
C ALA A 100 -18.44 -21.50 -6.14
N ILE A 101 -17.72 -21.15 -5.06
CA ILE A 101 -16.35 -20.61 -5.14
C ILE A 101 -15.45 -21.63 -5.84
N ASN A 102 -15.45 -22.88 -5.39
CA ASN A 102 -14.62 -23.93 -5.98
C ASN A 102 -14.84 -24.05 -7.49
N LYS A 103 -16.09 -24.05 -7.94
CA LYS A 103 -16.43 -24.12 -9.36
C LYS A 103 -15.85 -22.97 -10.18
N MET A 104 -15.70 -21.79 -9.59
CA MET A 104 -15.05 -20.63 -10.23
C MET A 104 -13.54 -20.79 -10.26
N LEU A 105 -12.95 -21.21 -9.13
CA LEU A 105 -11.51 -21.40 -9.01
C LEU A 105 -10.99 -22.48 -9.96
N MET A 106 -11.69 -23.60 -10.07
CA MET A 106 -11.32 -24.70 -10.99
C MET A 106 -11.36 -24.32 -12.47
N LYS A 107 -12.16 -23.30 -12.85
CA LYS A 107 -12.19 -22.76 -14.21
C LYS A 107 -11.04 -21.84 -14.53
N SER A 108 -10.32 -21.34 -13.54
CA SER A 108 -9.31 -20.32 -13.72
C SER A 108 -7.95 -20.80 -14.21
N ASN A 109 -7.70 -22.12 -14.19
CA ASN A 109 -6.40 -22.74 -14.43
C ASN A 109 -5.26 -22.20 -13.53
N LYS A 110 -5.58 -21.58 -12.40
CA LYS A 110 -4.61 -21.10 -11.41
C LYS A 110 -4.27 -22.24 -10.44
N ARG A 111 -3.09 -22.16 -9.83
CA ARG A 111 -2.73 -23.07 -8.74
C ARG A 111 -3.57 -22.72 -7.51
N VAL A 112 -4.37 -23.67 -7.05
CA VAL A 112 -5.26 -23.52 -5.89
C VAL A 112 -4.79 -24.46 -4.78
N ILE A 113 -4.58 -23.91 -3.59
CA ILE A 113 -4.28 -24.64 -2.36
C ILE A 113 -5.51 -24.54 -1.45
N LEU A 114 -6.11 -25.66 -1.11
CA LEU A 114 -7.22 -25.72 -0.16
C LEU A 114 -6.67 -25.63 1.28
N VAL A 115 -7.06 -24.60 1.99
CA VAL A 115 -6.65 -24.36 3.38
C VAL A 115 -7.84 -24.59 4.30
N ILE A 116 -7.86 -25.70 5.00
CA ILE A 116 -8.88 -26.06 5.98
C ILE A 116 -8.46 -25.51 7.33
N ASN A 117 -9.04 -24.37 7.69
CA ASN A 117 -8.68 -23.64 8.91
C ASN A 117 -9.57 -24.06 10.10
N LYS A 118 -9.14 -23.69 11.31
CA LYS A 118 -9.82 -23.94 12.59
C LYS A 118 -9.83 -25.41 13.02
N ILE A 119 -8.84 -26.18 12.57
CA ILE A 119 -8.57 -27.54 13.07
C ILE A 119 -7.73 -27.42 14.35
N ASP A 120 -8.40 -27.06 15.44
CA ASP A 120 -7.76 -26.74 16.71
C ASP A 120 -7.39 -28.00 17.50
N ASP A 121 -8.09 -29.09 17.30
CA ASP A 121 -7.85 -30.42 17.91
C ASP A 121 -7.51 -31.46 16.81
N PRO A 122 -6.51 -32.35 17.02
CA PRO A 122 -6.23 -33.46 16.13
C PRO A 122 -7.46 -34.34 15.78
N LYS A 123 -8.43 -34.42 16.69
CA LYS A 123 -9.68 -35.18 16.47
C LYS A 123 -10.56 -34.57 15.35
N LEU A 124 -10.39 -33.31 15.05
CA LEU A 124 -11.11 -32.63 13.96
C LEU A 124 -10.46 -32.86 12.59
N GLU A 125 -9.30 -33.51 12.52
CA GLU A 125 -8.66 -33.84 11.24
C GLU A 125 -9.51 -34.74 10.37
N ASP A 126 -10.29 -35.63 10.98
CA ASP A 126 -11.21 -36.53 10.23
C ASP A 126 -12.26 -35.73 9.44
N ASN A 127 -12.63 -34.53 9.90
CA ASN A 127 -13.55 -33.64 9.17
C ASN A 127 -12.96 -33.17 7.83
N SER A 128 -11.64 -33.18 7.68
CA SER A 128 -10.98 -32.80 6.43
C SER A 128 -11.34 -33.73 5.26
N LEU A 129 -11.77 -34.95 5.55
CA LEU A 129 -12.19 -35.94 4.54
C LEU A 129 -13.37 -35.43 3.68
N ASN A 130 -14.27 -34.64 4.26
CA ASN A 130 -15.42 -34.06 3.55
C ASN A 130 -15.01 -33.09 2.44
N PHE A 131 -13.84 -32.48 2.56
CA PHE A 131 -13.35 -31.46 1.60
C PHE A 131 -12.67 -32.08 0.37
N TYR A 132 -12.39 -33.38 0.35
CA TYR A 132 -11.92 -34.07 -0.86
C TYR A 132 -12.94 -34.01 -2.01
N GLU A 133 -14.23 -33.81 -1.69
CA GLU A 133 -15.29 -33.62 -2.70
C GLU A 133 -15.02 -32.39 -3.62
N LEU A 134 -14.23 -31.42 -3.15
CA LEU A 134 -13.84 -30.24 -3.94
C LEU A 134 -12.86 -30.55 -5.08
N GLY A 135 -12.21 -31.73 -5.07
CA GLY A 135 -11.30 -32.17 -6.11
C GLY A 135 -10.01 -31.33 -6.25
N ILE A 136 -9.60 -30.62 -5.20
CA ILE A 136 -8.36 -29.86 -5.16
C ILE A 136 -7.22 -30.77 -4.69
N GLU A 137 -6.15 -30.90 -5.49
CA GLU A 137 -5.05 -31.83 -5.20
C GLU A 137 -4.20 -31.38 -4.01
N GLU A 138 -3.89 -30.07 -3.91
CA GLU A 138 -3.09 -29.51 -2.82
C GLU A 138 -4.00 -29.05 -1.68
N MET A 139 -3.94 -29.75 -0.55
CA MET A 139 -4.79 -29.48 0.61
C MET A 139 -3.95 -29.51 1.90
N ILE A 140 -4.26 -28.62 2.82
CA ILE A 140 -3.62 -28.55 4.14
C ILE A 140 -4.62 -28.16 5.23
N THR A 141 -4.53 -28.83 6.37
CA THR A 141 -5.27 -28.47 7.60
C THR A 141 -4.43 -27.56 8.46
N ILE A 142 -4.99 -26.45 8.93
CA ILE A 142 -4.30 -25.50 9.81
C ILE A 142 -5.14 -25.07 11.00
N SER A 143 -4.49 -24.53 12.02
CA SER A 143 -5.12 -23.69 13.03
C SER A 143 -4.33 -22.38 13.14
N VAL A 144 -4.94 -21.29 12.69
CA VAL A 144 -4.35 -19.95 12.80
C VAL A 144 -4.23 -19.54 14.27
N GLU A 145 -5.22 -19.90 15.10
CA GLU A 145 -5.26 -19.57 16.52
C GLU A 145 -4.13 -20.29 17.27
N ASN A 146 -3.99 -21.61 17.08
CA ASN A 146 -3.00 -22.46 17.75
C ASN A 146 -1.65 -22.54 17.02
N LYS A 147 -1.46 -21.77 15.93
CA LYS A 147 -0.24 -21.72 15.10
C LYS A 147 0.16 -23.10 14.50
N ARG A 148 -0.83 -23.95 14.26
CA ARG A 148 -0.59 -25.31 13.79
C ARG A 148 -0.48 -25.33 12.26
N HIS A 149 0.52 -26.02 11.72
CA HIS A 149 0.83 -26.23 10.30
C HIS A 149 0.98 -24.94 9.47
N ILE A 150 1.33 -23.82 10.11
CA ILE A 150 1.54 -22.54 9.38
C ILE A 150 2.84 -22.56 8.57
N ASN A 151 3.90 -23.21 9.11
CA ASN A 151 5.16 -23.30 8.37
C ASN A 151 5.02 -24.27 7.18
N GLU A 152 4.31 -25.37 7.34
CA GLU A 152 4.00 -26.33 6.28
C GLU A 152 3.17 -25.65 5.16
N LEU A 153 2.25 -24.75 5.52
CA LEU A 153 1.53 -23.95 4.54
C LEU A 153 2.49 -23.03 3.77
N LEU A 154 3.43 -22.37 4.46
CA LEU A 154 4.43 -21.52 3.82
C LEU A 154 5.38 -22.31 2.91
N ASP A 155 5.81 -23.51 3.33
CA ASP A 155 6.59 -24.41 2.49
C ASP A 155 5.83 -24.79 1.23
N LEU A 156 4.53 -25.10 1.36
CA LEU A 156 3.66 -25.44 0.23
C LEU A 156 3.48 -24.26 -0.73
N ILE A 157 3.23 -23.05 -0.22
CA ILE A 157 3.11 -21.83 -1.02
C ILE A 157 4.40 -21.56 -1.81
N THR A 158 5.55 -21.68 -1.14
CA THR A 158 6.84 -21.28 -1.70
C THR A 158 7.57 -22.37 -2.47
N LYS A 159 7.00 -23.59 -2.57
CA LYS A 159 7.61 -24.78 -3.20
C LYS A 159 8.23 -24.50 -4.57
N ASP A 160 7.50 -23.77 -5.43
CA ASP A 160 7.91 -23.45 -6.81
C ASP A 160 8.32 -21.98 -6.97
N MET A 161 8.77 -21.32 -5.91
CA MET A 161 9.29 -19.96 -5.96
C MET A 161 10.80 -19.98 -5.96
N GLU A 162 11.39 -19.11 -6.78
CA GLU A 162 12.83 -18.85 -6.77
C GLU A 162 13.20 -17.97 -5.57
N ASP A 163 14.47 -18.04 -5.15
CA ASP A 163 14.99 -17.16 -4.12
C ASP A 163 14.93 -15.70 -4.58
N TYR A 164 14.46 -14.85 -3.69
CA TYR A 164 14.30 -13.43 -3.98
C TYR A 164 15.66 -12.74 -3.98
N THR A 165 16.12 -12.37 -5.17
CA THR A 165 17.24 -11.44 -5.33
C THR A 165 16.66 -10.07 -5.64
N THR A 166 16.93 -9.07 -4.79
CA THR A 166 16.53 -7.68 -5.08
C THR A 166 17.20 -7.26 -6.39
N PRO A 167 16.47 -7.06 -7.49
CA PRO A 167 17.09 -6.61 -8.73
C PRO A 167 17.71 -5.24 -8.50
N PRO A 168 18.89 -4.95 -9.08
CA PRO A 168 19.48 -3.63 -8.99
C PRO A 168 18.48 -2.60 -9.53
N LYS A 169 18.26 -1.51 -8.79
CA LYS A 169 17.42 -0.38 -9.26
C LYS A 169 18.14 0.26 -10.44
N ASP A 170 17.60 0.08 -11.63
CA ASP A 170 18.11 0.70 -12.87
C ASP A 170 17.28 1.95 -13.27
N HIS A 171 16.40 2.39 -12.40
CA HIS A 171 15.58 3.58 -12.52
C HIS A 171 15.72 4.43 -11.24
N ILE A 172 15.54 5.74 -11.36
CA ILE A 172 15.59 6.65 -10.21
C ILE A 172 14.36 6.46 -9.35
N CYS A 173 13.16 6.59 -9.93
CA CYS A 173 11.90 6.61 -9.19
C CYS A 173 10.83 5.83 -9.95
N LYS A 174 10.02 5.07 -9.20
CA LYS A 174 8.74 4.53 -9.64
C LYS A 174 7.61 5.40 -9.11
N PHE A 175 6.67 5.81 -9.96
CA PHE A 175 5.50 6.54 -9.51
C PHE A 175 4.21 6.01 -10.12
N SER A 176 3.13 6.09 -9.35
CA SER A 176 1.79 5.73 -9.78
C SER A 176 0.95 6.99 -10.01
N ILE A 177 -0.03 6.89 -10.94
CA ILE A 177 -1.03 7.93 -11.16
C ILE A 177 -2.39 7.37 -10.74
N ILE A 178 -2.93 7.85 -9.65
CA ILE A 178 -4.12 7.34 -9.00
C ILE A 178 -5.19 8.42 -8.85
N GLY A 179 -6.42 8.04 -8.59
CA GLY A 179 -7.53 8.98 -8.46
C GLY A 179 -8.84 8.36 -8.96
N ARG A 180 -9.95 9.04 -8.76
CA ARG A 180 -11.29 8.60 -9.17
C ARG A 180 -11.41 8.35 -10.68
N PRO A 181 -12.42 7.61 -11.15
CA PRO A 181 -12.77 7.55 -12.56
C PRO A 181 -12.99 8.96 -13.16
N ASN A 182 -12.62 9.15 -14.42
CA ASN A 182 -12.86 10.39 -15.20
C ASN A 182 -12.14 11.68 -14.74
N VAL A 183 -11.25 11.64 -13.73
CA VAL A 183 -10.42 12.81 -13.37
C VAL A 183 -9.31 13.11 -14.37
N GLY A 184 -9.07 12.24 -15.36
CA GLY A 184 -8.12 12.47 -16.45
C GLY A 184 -6.78 11.74 -16.30
N LYS A 185 -6.69 10.67 -15.51
CA LYS A 185 -5.46 9.87 -15.30
C LYS A 185 -4.82 9.40 -16.62
N SER A 186 -5.61 8.75 -17.49
CA SER A 186 -5.10 8.25 -18.79
C SER A 186 -4.62 9.38 -19.71
N SER A 187 -5.30 10.53 -19.68
CA SER A 187 -4.89 11.72 -20.43
C SER A 187 -3.57 12.27 -19.88
N LEU A 188 -3.39 12.25 -18.54
CA LEU A 188 -2.17 12.70 -17.90
C LEU A 188 -0.98 11.78 -18.22
N VAL A 189 -1.17 10.46 -18.17
CA VAL A 189 -0.13 9.48 -18.60
C VAL A 189 0.27 9.75 -20.05
N ASN A 190 -0.71 9.92 -20.96
CA ASN A 190 -0.42 10.20 -22.36
C ASN A 190 0.28 11.56 -22.56
N ALA A 191 -0.09 12.58 -21.78
CA ALA A 191 0.56 13.88 -21.83
C ALA A 191 2.02 13.80 -21.33
N ILE A 192 2.26 13.04 -20.26
CA ILE A 192 3.61 12.80 -19.73
C ILE A 192 4.47 12.06 -20.75
N LEU A 193 3.98 10.96 -21.32
CA LEU A 193 4.75 10.12 -22.25
C LEU A 193 4.87 10.71 -23.66
N GLY A 194 3.98 11.63 -24.02
CA GLY A 194 3.92 12.26 -25.34
C GLY A 194 4.67 13.58 -25.47
N GLU A 195 5.46 14.02 -24.48
CA GLU A 195 6.33 15.19 -24.60
C GLU A 195 7.56 14.88 -25.46
N GLU A 196 7.97 15.79 -26.33
CA GLU A 196 9.01 15.59 -27.37
C GLU A 196 10.38 15.18 -26.82
N ASN A 197 10.67 15.46 -25.54
CA ASN A 197 11.96 15.15 -24.90
C ASN A 197 11.93 13.82 -24.11
N ARG A 198 10.88 13.00 -24.28
CA ARG A 198 10.73 11.73 -23.54
C ARG A 198 10.79 10.55 -24.48
N GLN A 199 11.84 9.77 -24.38
CA GLN A 199 11.97 8.52 -25.11
C GLN A 199 11.40 7.37 -24.27
N ILE A 200 10.34 6.72 -24.76
CA ILE A 200 9.86 5.45 -24.19
C ILE A 200 10.95 4.40 -24.43
N VAL A 201 11.44 3.80 -23.36
CA VAL A 201 12.40 2.69 -23.47
C VAL A 201 11.58 1.46 -23.88
N SER A 202 11.74 1.03 -25.14
CA SER A 202 11.03 -0.16 -25.64
C SER A 202 11.49 -1.40 -24.86
N ASN A 203 10.53 -2.21 -24.39
CA ASN A 203 10.81 -3.50 -23.77
C ASN A 203 11.60 -4.39 -24.72
N VAL A 204 12.87 -4.62 -24.45
CA VAL A 204 13.63 -5.71 -25.05
C VAL A 204 13.06 -7.00 -24.46
N ALA A 205 12.51 -7.85 -25.31
CA ALA A 205 11.97 -9.15 -24.92
C ALA A 205 13.03 -9.95 -24.17
N GLY A 206 12.81 -10.22 -22.89
CA GLY A 206 13.71 -11.06 -22.08
C GLY A 206 13.89 -10.66 -20.61
N THR A 207 13.40 -9.49 -20.17
CA THR A 207 13.40 -9.15 -18.75
C THR A 207 11.99 -9.33 -18.19
N THR A 208 11.83 -10.22 -17.21
CA THR A 208 10.60 -10.47 -16.42
C THR A 208 10.30 -9.24 -15.55
N ARG A 209 9.80 -8.16 -16.15
CA ARG A 209 9.25 -6.98 -15.47
C ARG A 209 7.76 -6.95 -15.73
N ASP A 210 7.00 -6.42 -14.78
CA ASP A 210 5.56 -6.36 -14.86
C ASP A 210 5.11 -5.75 -16.19
N SER A 211 4.33 -6.50 -16.97
CA SER A 211 3.91 -6.14 -18.33
C SER A 211 3.06 -4.87 -18.40
N ASN A 212 2.72 -4.31 -17.25
CA ASN A 212 1.82 -3.17 -17.07
C ASN A 212 2.55 -1.84 -16.82
N ASP A 213 3.86 -1.86 -16.52
CA ASP A 213 4.66 -0.67 -16.24
C ASP A 213 5.21 -0.05 -17.52
N THR A 214 5.36 1.28 -17.56
CA THR A 214 5.99 1.98 -18.67
C THR A 214 7.23 2.71 -18.22
N GLU A 215 8.38 2.33 -18.80
CA GLU A 215 9.66 2.97 -18.60
C GLU A 215 9.86 4.12 -19.59
N PHE A 216 10.39 5.25 -19.14
CA PHE A 216 10.72 6.38 -19.99
C PHE A 216 11.93 7.17 -19.46
N MET A 217 12.55 7.94 -20.36
CA MET A 217 13.67 8.83 -20.02
C MET A 217 13.15 10.26 -19.80
N TYR A 218 13.62 10.91 -18.74
CA TYR A 218 13.43 12.33 -18.49
C TYR A 218 14.72 12.90 -17.92
N ASP A 219 15.22 13.97 -18.52
CA ASP A 219 16.48 14.61 -18.14
C ASP A 219 17.64 13.61 -17.95
N HIS A 220 17.88 12.76 -18.97
CA HIS A 220 18.89 11.69 -19.01
C HIS A 220 18.72 10.58 -17.95
N ASN A 221 17.66 10.59 -17.19
CA ASN A 221 17.39 9.63 -16.13
C ASN A 221 16.18 8.75 -16.46
N LYS A 222 16.20 7.51 -15.98
CA LYS A 222 15.14 6.53 -16.18
C LYS A 222 14.10 6.58 -15.06
N TYR A 223 12.83 6.68 -15.45
CA TYR A 223 11.67 6.68 -14.57
C TYR A 223 10.67 5.62 -15.00
N VAL A 224 9.80 5.20 -14.08
CA VAL A 224 8.80 4.17 -14.32
C VAL A 224 7.43 4.67 -13.87
N VAL A 225 6.44 4.62 -14.76
CA VAL A 225 5.02 4.78 -14.42
C VAL A 225 4.40 3.41 -14.22
N VAL A 226 3.86 3.16 -13.03
CA VAL A 226 3.26 1.88 -12.65
C VAL A 226 1.83 1.77 -13.21
N ASP A 227 1.43 0.56 -13.63
CA ASP A 227 0.09 0.16 -14.09
C ASP A 227 -0.50 1.01 -15.23
N THR A 228 0.29 1.30 -16.25
CA THR A 228 -0.20 2.04 -17.42
C THR A 228 -1.15 1.21 -18.31
N ALA A 229 -1.08 -0.12 -18.30
CA ALA A 229 -1.92 -1.00 -19.10
C ALA A 229 -3.38 -1.00 -18.64
N GLY A 230 -3.63 -0.91 -17.34
CA GLY A 230 -4.98 -0.73 -16.79
C GLY A 230 -5.62 0.57 -17.22
N MET A 231 -4.82 1.62 -17.44
CA MET A 231 -5.29 2.92 -17.92
C MET A 231 -5.55 2.96 -19.44
N ARG A 232 -4.87 2.09 -20.23
CA ARG A 232 -5.00 2.06 -21.71
C ARG A 232 -6.15 1.18 -22.22
N LYS A 233 -6.54 0.14 -21.49
CA LYS A 233 -7.64 -0.77 -21.89
C LYS A 233 -9.02 -0.18 -21.54
N LYS A 234 -9.42 0.90 -22.20
CA LYS A 234 -10.81 1.37 -22.22
C LYS A 234 -11.58 0.56 -23.26
N GLY A 235 -12.26 -0.50 -22.85
CA GLY A 235 -13.18 -1.19 -23.74
C GLY A 235 -13.76 -2.47 -23.14
N LYS A 236 -15.03 -2.42 -22.80
CA LYS A 236 -15.94 -3.55 -22.53
C LYS A 236 -15.72 -4.31 -21.21
N ILE A 237 -16.26 -3.78 -20.12
CA ILE A 237 -16.98 -4.51 -19.06
C ILE A 237 -17.51 -3.45 -18.09
N TYR A 238 -18.80 -3.18 -18.03
CA TYR A 238 -19.36 -1.90 -17.54
C TYR A 238 -19.97 -1.92 -16.14
N GLU A 239 -20.01 -3.01 -15.38
CA GLU A 239 -20.74 -3.02 -14.10
C GLU A 239 -19.91 -3.23 -12.81
N ASN A 240 -18.63 -3.59 -12.90
CA ASN A 240 -17.77 -3.80 -11.72
C ASN A 240 -16.54 -2.87 -11.68
N ILE A 241 -16.58 -1.76 -12.44
CA ILE A 241 -15.37 -0.94 -12.74
C ILE A 241 -14.81 -0.20 -11.54
N GLU A 242 -15.63 0.28 -10.61
CA GLU A 242 -15.13 1.09 -9.48
C GLU A 242 -14.31 0.27 -8.50
N LYS A 243 -14.69 -0.97 -8.25
CA LYS A 243 -14.07 -1.86 -7.28
C LYS A 243 -12.73 -2.41 -7.76
N TYR A 244 -12.67 -2.82 -9.04
CA TYR A 244 -11.40 -3.19 -9.69
C TYR A 244 -10.44 -2.00 -9.79
N SER A 245 -10.99 -0.79 -10.00
CA SER A 245 -10.19 0.45 -10.01
C SER A 245 -9.52 0.72 -8.68
N LEU A 246 -10.19 0.47 -7.56
CA LEU A 246 -9.64 0.64 -6.22
C LEU A 246 -8.48 -0.34 -5.97
N LEU A 247 -8.68 -1.62 -6.25
CA LEU A 247 -7.66 -2.65 -6.04
C LEU A 247 -6.40 -2.39 -6.85
N ARG A 248 -6.54 -2.03 -8.14
CA ARG A 248 -5.40 -1.63 -8.97
C ARG A 248 -4.72 -0.37 -8.46
N SER A 249 -5.50 0.60 -7.95
CA SER A 249 -4.92 1.78 -7.32
C SER A 249 -4.10 1.41 -6.09
N LEU A 250 -4.59 0.51 -5.25
CA LEU A 250 -3.86 0.02 -4.07
C LEU A 250 -2.58 -0.72 -4.47
N GLN A 251 -2.66 -1.57 -5.51
CA GLN A 251 -1.47 -2.25 -6.04
C GLN A 251 -0.45 -1.25 -6.59
N ALA A 252 -0.89 -0.29 -7.40
CA ALA A 252 -0.02 0.75 -7.95
C ALA A 252 0.61 1.61 -6.84
N ILE A 253 -0.12 1.89 -5.74
CA ILE A 253 0.40 2.55 -4.55
C ILE A 253 1.54 1.73 -3.97
N GLU A 254 1.34 0.44 -3.70
CA GLU A 254 2.35 -0.42 -3.08
C GLU A 254 3.64 -0.53 -3.92
N GLU A 255 3.51 -0.60 -5.24
CA GLU A 255 4.64 -0.77 -6.17
C GLU A 255 5.39 0.52 -6.47
N SER A 256 4.85 1.69 -6.12
CA SER A 256 5.46 3.00 -6.38
C SER A 256 6.25 3.55 -5.18
N ASP A 257 7.17 4.46 -5.45
CA ASP A 257 7.86 5.28 -4.47
C ASP A 257 7.05 6.58 -4.22
N VAL A 258 6.45 7.13 -5.30
CA VAL A 258 5.65 8.37 -5.28
C VAL A 258 4.26 8.11 -5.84
N CYS A 259 3.23 8.54 -5.14
CA CYS A 259 1.83 8.49 -5.58
C CYS A 259 1.40 9.86 -6.10
N VAL A 260 1.05 9.94 -7.38
CA VAL A 260 0.45 11.14 -7.99
C VAL A 260 -1.07 10.99 -7.91
N VAL A 261 -1.68 11.70 -6.97
CA VAL A 261 -3.14 11.68 -6.77
C VAL A 261 -3.79 12.75 -7.63
N VAL A 262 -4.65 12.36 -8.56
CA VAL A 262 -5.31 13.28 -9.51
C VAL A 262 -6.75 13.56 -9.08
N ILE A 263 -7.07 14.84 -8.92
CA ILE A 263 -8.43 15.34 -8.64
C ILE A 263 -8.90 16.28 -9.76
N ASN A 264 -10.22 16.48 -9.86
CA ASN A 264 -10.84 17.32 -10.89
C ASN A 264 -11.04 18.75 -10.36
N ALA A 265 -10.54 19.77 -11.09
CA ALA A 265 -10.67 21.18 -10.72
C ALA A 265 -12.11 21.71 -10.74
N GLU A 266 -13.01 21.10 -11.54
CA GLU A 266 -14.42 21.52 -11.62
C GLU A 266 -15.27 20.99 -10.45
N GLU A 267 -14.79 19.99 -9.73
CA GLU A 267 -15.52 19.32 -8.66
C GLU A 267 -14.96 19.67 -7.30
N ALA A 268 -15.79 19.55 -6.25
CA ALA A 268 -15.28 19.61 -4.89
C ALA A 268 -14.42 18.38 -4.58
N ILE A 269 -13.50 18.52 -3.63
CA ILE A 269 -12.81 17.38 -3.02
C ILE A 269 -13.86 16.57 -2.26
N ILE A 270 -14.03 15.30 -2.62
CA ILE A 270 -14.99 14.41 -1.99
C ILE A 270 -14.28 13.35 -1.13
N GLU A 271 -15.04 12.65 -0.31
CA GLU A 271 -14.51 11.65 0.63
C GLU A 271 -13.65 10.57 -0.05
N HIS A 272 -14.06 10.13 -1.25
CA HIS A 272 -13.28 9.16 -2.02
C HIS A 272 -11.87 9.67 -2.42
N ASP A 273 -11.72 10.98 -2.71
CA ASP A 273 -10.40 11.56 -2.98
C ASP A 273 -9.51 11.52 -1.72
N LYS A 274 -10.10 11.76 -0.53
CA LYS A 274 -9.41 11.68 0.75
C LYS A 274 -8.94 10.26 1.05
N HIS A 275 -9.82 9.27 0.86
CA HIS A 275 -9.46 7.86 1.06
C HIS A 275 -8.30 7.40 0.17
N ILE A 276 -8.24 7.86 -1.09
CA ILE A 276 -7.12 7.54 -1.98
C ILE A 276 -5.80 8.10 -1.43
N VAL A 277 -5.83 9.32 -0.90
CA VAL A 277 -4.66 9.95 -0.26
C VAL A 277 -4.31 9.24 1.04
N GLU A 278 -5.29 8.84 1.85
CA GLU A 278 -5.09 8.06 3.07
C GLU A 278 -4.42 6.71 2.78
N TYR A 279 -4.84 5.98 1.75
CA TYR A 279 -4.19 4.73 1.35
C TYR A 279 -2.71 4.92 0.96
N ALA A 280 -2.39 6.00 0.23
CA ALA A 280 -0.99 6.30 -0.11
C ALA A 280 -0.17 6.66 1.14
N LEU A 281 -0.78 7.35 2.11
CA LEU A 281 -0.15 7.69 3.39
C LEU A 281 0.06 6.45 4.26
N GLU A 282 -0.94 5.56 4.36
CA GLU A 282 -0.84 4.29 5.09
C GLU A 282 0.23 3.35 4.51
N ALA A 283 0.39 3.37 3.18
CA ALA A 283 1.47 2.69 2.49
C ALA A 283 2.82 3.43 2.61
N HIS A 284 2.87 4.53 3.36
CA HIS A 284 4.07 5.35 3.59
C HIS A 284 4.74 5.84 2.31
N LYS A 285 3.97 6.18 1.26
CA LYS A 285 4.49 6.67 -0.02
C LYS A 285 4.58 8.20 -0.04
N ALA A 286 5.52 8.72 -0.82
CA ALA A 286 5.52 10.15 -1.12
C ALA A 286 4.29 10.51 -1.97
N ILE A 287 3.74 11.72 -1.78
CA ILE A 287 2.47 12.11 -2.39
C ILE A 287 2.61 13.46 -3.11
N VAL A 288 2.15 13.48 -4.36
CA VAL A 288 1.97 14.70 -5.14
C VAL A 288 0.51 14.80 -5.57
N LEU A 289 -0.16 15.87 -5.18
CA LEU A 289 -1.55 16.14 -5.57
C LEU A 289 -1.59 16.91 -6.89
N VAL A 290 -2.38 16.44 -7.84
CA VAL A 290 -2.60 17.08 -9.13
C VAL A 290 -4.04 17.54 -9.24
N VAL A 291 -4.24 18.83 -9.36
CA VAL A 291 -5.54 19.44 -9.70
C VAL A 291 -5.61 19.54 -11.21
N ASN A 292 -6.26 18.60 -11.85
CA ASN A 292 -6.36 18.47 -13.30
C ASN A 292 -7.59 19.17 -13.85
N LYS A 293 -7.65 19.34 -15.17
CA LYS A 293 -8.65 20.11 -15.94
C LYS A 293 -8.64 21.60 -15.60
N TRP A 294 -7.46 22.13 -15.31
CA TRP A 294 -7.26 23.53 -14.96
C TRP A 294 -7.58 24.50 -16.09
N ASP A 295 -7.74 23.99 -17.31
CA ASP A 295 -8.22 24.74 -18.49
C ASP A 295 -9.67 25.20 -18.36
N LEU A 296 -10.48 24.53 -17.56
CA LEU A 296 -11.90 24.83 -17.34
C LEU A 296 -12.15 25.87 -16.25
N ILE A 297 -11.08 26.37 -15.63
CA ILE A 297 -11.15 27.39 -14.57
C ILE A 297 -10.87 28.77 -15.15
N ASP A 298 -11.81 29.73 -14.96
CA ASP A 298 -11.75 31.05 -15.55
C ASP A 298 -10.72 31.97 -14.89
N ASP A 299 -10.87 32.29 -13.61
CA ASP A 299 -9.97 33.18 -12.84
C ASP A 299 -8.86 32.39 -12.14
N LYS A 300 -7.80 32.06 -12.88
CA LYS A 300 -6.74 31.14 -12.42
C LYS A 300 -5.97 31.64 -11.19
N ASP A 301 -5.75 32.93 -11.05
CA ASP A 301 -4.94 33.49 -9.95
C ASP A 301 -5.71 33.44 -8.61
N ASN A 302 -6.99 33.80 -8.62
CA ASN A 302 -7.84 33.67 -7.43
C ASN A 302 -8.19 32.21 -7.15
N ALA A 303 -8.43 31.41 -8.18
CA ALA A 303 -8.70 29.98 -8.04
C ALA A 303 -7.56 29.22 -7.38
N ILE A 304 -6.28 29.53 -7.65
CA ILE A 304 -5.14 28.89 -6.96
C ILE A 304 -5.22 29.15 -5.45
N LYS A 305 -5.53 30.39 -5.03
CA LYS A 305 -5.64 30.73 -3.60
C LYS A 305 -6.80 29.99 -2.93
N GLU A 306 -7.95 29.90 -3.61
CA GLU A 306 -9.10 29.17 -3.11
C GLU A 306 -8.85 27.66 -3.02
N TRP A 307 -8.21 27.08 -4.05
CA TRP A 307 -7.86 25.67 -4.07
C TRP A 307 -6.84 25.32 -3.00
N ASN A 308 -5.80 26.16 -2.81
CA ASN A 308 -4.85 25.95 -1.72
C ASN A 308 -5.55 25.96 -0.35
N ARG A 309 -6.53 26.86 -0.14
CA ARG A 309 -7.32 26.88 1.09
C ARG A 309 -8.21 25.64 1.23
N LYS A 310 -8.87 25.18 0.15
CA LYS A 310 -9.65 23.94 0.14
C LYS A 310 -8.76 22.73 0.48
N ILE A 311 -7.62 22.61 -0.17
CA ILE A 311 -6.65 21.53 0.07
C ILE A 311 -6.17 21.54 1.52
N GLN A 312 -5.81 22.68 2.08
CA GLN A 312 -5.42 22.81 3.49
C GLN A 312 -6.54 22.39 4.45
N ASN A 313 -7.79 22.71 4.12
CA ASN A 313 -8.94 22.34 4.96
C ASN A 313 -9.29 20.85 4.87
N GLU A 314 -9.27 20.27 3.66
CA GLU A 314 -9.69 18.90 3.43
C GLU A 314 -8.57 17.86 3.75
N PHE A 315 -7.31 18.26 3.57
CA PHE A 315 -6.14 17.41 3.83
C PHE A 315 -5.32 17.87 5.03
N GLN A 316 -5.98 18.28 6.13
CA GLN A 316 -5.33 18.72 7.38
C GLN A 316 -4.36 17.68 7.96
N PHE A 317 -4.58 16.41 7.64
CA PHE A 317 -3.73 15.29 8.06
C PHE A 317 -2.42 15.17 7.27
N ILE A 318 -2.28 15.91 6.14
CA ILE A 318 -1.06 16.00 5.32
C ILE A 318 -0.75 17.47 4.97
N PRO A 319 -0.36 18.32 5.91
CA PRO A 319 -0.10 19.75 5.64
C PRO A 319 1.09 19.98 4.70
N TYR A 320 1.89 18.95 4.46
CA TYR A 320 3.11 18.98 3.64
C TYR A 320 2.89 18.46 2.20
N ILE A 321 1.63 18.31 1.76
CA ILE A 321 1.33 17.80 0.42
C ILE A 321 1.79 18.79 -0.67
N ARG A 322 2.54 18.28 -1.67
CA ARG A 322 2.92 19.07 -2.86
C ARG A 322 1.77 19.09 -3.85
N THR A 323 1.43 20.27 -4.37
CA THR A 323 0.27 20.43 -5.28
C THR A 323 0.69 21.01 -6.61
N VAL A 324 0.18 20.43 -7.70
CA VAL A 324 0.39 20.87 -9.08
C VAL A 324 -0.96 21.16 -9.74
N TYR A 325 -1.09 22.32 -10.38
CA TYR A 325 -2.26 22.72 -11.17
C TYR A 325 -1.95 22.62 -12.65
N LEU A 326 -2.66 21.74 -13.40
CA LEU A 326 -2.38 21.49 -14.81
C LEU A 326 -3.63 21.07 -15.59
N SER A 327 -3.52 21.09 -16.91
CA SER A 327 -4.49 20.43 -17.81
C SER A 327 -3.79 19.38 -18.64
N ALA A 328 -4.18 18.12 -18.40
CA ALA A 328 -3.68 17.00 -19.19
C ALA A 328 -4.20 17.03 -20.63
N LEU A 329 -5.38 17.61 -20.88
CA LEU A 329 -5.99 17.71 -22.20
C LEU A 329 -5.26 18.71 -23.09
N THR A 330 -5.07 19.92 -22.58
CA THR A 330 -4.42 21.02 -23.33
C THR A 330 -2.89 21.01 -23.17
N LYS A 331 -2.35 20.06 -22.39
CA LYS A 331 -0.92 19.96 -21.99
C LYS A 331 -0.39 21.20 -21.23
N ASN A 332 -1.29 22.06 -20.76
CA ASN A 332 -0.89 23.26 -20.04
C ASN A 332 -0.29 22.89 -18.67
N ARG A 333 0.91 23.35 -18.40
CA ARG A 333 1.68 23.14 -17.15
C ARG A 333 2.02 21.67 -16.83
N VAL A 334 1.87 20.70 -17.76
CA VAL A 334 2.25 19.30 -17.53
C VAL A 334 3.75 19.17 -17.25
N HIS A 335 4.59 20.01 -17.85
CA HIS A 335 6.04 20.06 -17.62
C HIS A 335 6.44 20.32 -16.17
N THR A 336 5.56 20.92 -15.35
CA THR A 336 5.84 21.21 -13.93
C THR A 336 5.68 19.97 -13.04
N LEU A 337 5.03 18.89 -13.53
CA LEU A 337 4.73 17.73 -12.73
C LEU A 337 5.98 16.89 -12.40
N MET A 338 6.82 16.60 -13.40
CA MET A 338 8.02 15.79 -13.16
C MET A 338 8.98 16.41 -12.14
N PRO A 339 9.28 17.73 -12.18
CA PRO A 339 10.08 18.36 -11.12
C PRO A 339 9.52 18.18 -9.72
N GLU A 340 8.19 18.23 -9.55
CA GLU A 340 7.57 18.02 -8.22
C GLU A 340 7.58 16.54 -7.79
N ILE A 341 7.45 15.58 -8.72
CA ILE A 341 7.65 14.15 -8.44
C ILE A 341 9.09 13.90 -7.98
N ILE A 342 10.08 14.48 -8.68
CA ILE A 342 11.49 14.34 -8.33
C ILE A 342 11.79 14.90 -6.95
N LYS A 343 11.32 16.11 -6.64
CA LYS A 343 11.48 16.71 -5.31
C LYS A 343 10.83 15.87 -4.19
N ALA A 344 9.62 15.35 -4.44
CA ALA A 344 8.96 14.48 -3.47
C ALA A 344 9.77 13.18 -3.24
N TYR A 345 10.34 12.62 -4.31
CA TYR A 345 11.21 11.44 -4.21
C TYR A 345 12.54 11.73 -3.51
N GLU A 346 13.16 12.88 -3.78
CA GLU A 346 14.38 13.33 -3.09
C GLU A 346 14.12 13.50 -1.58
N SER A 347 12.98 14.09 -1.20
CA SER A 347 12.55 14.15 0.19
C SER A 347 12.30 12.76 0.78
N TYR A 348 11.73 11.85 -0.01
CA TYR A 348 11.41 10.46 0.37
C TYR A 348 12.67 9.63 0.65
N CYS A 349 13.74 9.85 -0.10
CA CYS A 349 15.01 9.13 0.03
C CYS A 349 16.10 9.98 0.68
N LYS A 350 15.73 11.01 1.45
CA LYS A 350 16.68 11.94 2.07
C LYS A 350 17.41 11.31 3.26
N GLU A 351 18.73 11.31 3.20
CA GLU A 351 19.59 10.97 4.33
C GLU A 351 19.85 12.18 5.21
N ILE A 352 19.62 12.04 6.51
CA ILE A 352 19.78 13.11 7.49
C ILE A 352 20.87 12.70 8.47
N PRO A 353 21.95 13.52 8.61
CA PRO A 353 23.00 13.24 9.56
C PRO A 353 22.47 13.13 10.99
N THR A 354 22.95 12.15 11.73
CA THR A 354 22.52 11.87 13.11
C THR A 354 22.72 13.08 14.04
N SER A 355 23.76 13.89 13.82
CA SER A 355 23.99 15.13 14.58
C SER A 355 22.86 16.12 14.38
N VAL A 356 22.45 16.35 13.11
CA VAL A 356 21.39 17.31 12.76
C VAL A 356 20.07 16.94 13.42
N ILE A 357 19.64 15.66 13.30
CA ILE A 357 18.38 15.24 13.90
C ILE A 357 18.39 15.32 15.43
N ASN A 358 19.53 15.01 16.08
CA ASN A 358 19.65 15.13 17.53
C ASN A 358 19.65 16.58 18.00
N ASP A 359 20.23 17.51 17.23
CA ASP A 359 20.17 18.94 17.55
C ASP A 359 18.73 19.46 17.47
N VAL A 360 18.00 19.13 16.39
CA VAL A 360 16.57 19.46 16.23
C VAL A 360 15.73 18.94 17.41
N ILE A 361 15.90 17.67 17.79
CA ILE A 361 15.12 17.06 18.87
C ILE A 361 15.51 17.63 20.24
N ARG A 362 16.79 17.93 20.48
CA ARG A 362 17.23 18.57 21.71
C ARG A 362 16.59 19.96 21.86
N ASP A 363 16.58 20.76 20.79
CA ASP A 363 15.96 22.08 20.80
C ASP A 363 14.44 21.96 21.00
N ALA A 364 13.79 21.03 20.33
CA ALA A 364 12.36 20.78 20.48
C ALA A 364 12.01 20.36 21.94
N THR A 365 12.78 19.45 22.55
CA THR A 365 12.55 18.99 23.93
C THR A 365 12.84 20.07 24.97
N ASN A 366 13.77 20.99 24.70
CA ASN A 366 14.07 22.14 25.55
C ASN A 366 12.98 23.21 25.47
N LEU A 367 12.40 23.44 24.27
CA LEU A 367 11.30 24.39 24.07
C LEU A 367 9.99 23.92 24.70
N HIS A 368 9.69 22.64 24.57
CA HIS A 368 8.45 22.04 25.07
C HIS A 368 8.77 20.68 25.70
N GLU A 369 8.75 20.64 27.01
CA GLU A 369 8.90 19.37 27.76
C GLU A 369 7.68 18.46 27.51
N ALA A 370 7.95 17.17 27.42
CA ALA A 370 6.90 16.18 27.30
C ALA A 370 5.90 16.23 28.49
N PRO A 371 4.61 16.00 28.24
CA PRO A 371 3.61 15.95 29.30
C PRO A 371 3.97 14.86 30.32
N SER A 372 3.71 15.12 31.60
CA SER A 372 3.93 14.09 32.61
C SER A 372 2.74 13.14 32.69
N TYR A 373 3.01 11.84 32.73
CA TYR A 373 2.01 10.80 32.95
C TYR A 373 2.43 9.93 34.12
N ARG A 374 1.56 9.74 35.12
CA ARG A 374 1.85 8.99 36.37
C ARG A 374 3.15 9.41 37.05
N ASN A 375 3.38 10.71 37.19
CA ASN A 375 4.61 11.31 37.76
C ASN A 375 5.92 10.94 37.01
N LYS A 376 5.83 10.41 35.79
CA LYS A 376 6.99 10.18 34.91
C LYS A 376 6.87 11.06 33.68
N ARG A 377 8.01 11.53 33.17
CA ARG A 377 8.10 12.26 31.90
C ARG A 377 8.89 11.46 30.88
N LEU A 378 8.48 11.58 29.61
CA LEU A 378 9.25 11.05 28.51
C LEU A 378 10.62 11.75 28.46
N LYS A 379 11.67 10.96 28.38
CA LYS A 379 13.04 11.44 28.17
C LYS A 379 13.59 10.80 26.91
N VAL A 380 13.95 11.64 25.94
CA VAL A 380 14.63 11.21 24.71
C VAL A 380 16.13 11.25 24.97
N TYR A 381 16.81 10.15 24.77
CA TYR A 381 18.26 10.04 24.95
C TYR A 381 19.02 10.29 23.65
N PHE A 382 18.49 9.71 22.57
CA PHE A 382 19.14 9.70 21.28
C PHE A 382 18.15 9.41 20.18
N VAL A 383 18.38 9.97 18.98
CA VAL A 383 17.59 9.74 17.77
C VAL A 383 18.52 9.41 16.62
N LYS A 384 18.19 8.39 15.85
CA LYS A 384 18.89 8.05 14.60
C LYS A 384 17.89 7.81 13.46
N GLN A 385 18.28 8.12 12.26
CA GLN A 385 17.56 7.65 11.07
C GLN A 385 17.88 6.18 10.89
N SER A 386 16.85 5.34 10.95
CA SER A 386 16.98 3.88 10.83
C SER A 386 16.57 3.35 9.46
N ASP A 387 15.87 4.16 8.66
CA ASP A 387 15.49 3.83 7.28
C ASP A 387 15.37 5.13 6.47
N ILE A 388 15.50 5.03 5.14
CA ILE A 388 15.58 6.18 4.25
C ILE A 388 14.29 6.38 3.45
N CYS A 389 13.71 5.34 2.89
CA CYS A 389 12.58 5.42 1.96
C CYS A 389 11.33 4.69 2.50
N PRO A 390 10.47 5.33 3.31
CA PRO A 390 10.47 6.72 3.78
C PRO A 390 11.45 6.98 4.92
N PRO A 391 11.76 8.29 5.22
CA PRO A 391 12.59 8.64 6.36
C PRO A 391 11.99 8.14 7.66
N LYS A 392 12.70 7.25 8.35
CA LYS A 392 12.30 6.67 9.63
C LYS A 392 13.29 7.02 10.71
N PHE A 393 12.79 7.60 11.80
CA PHE A 393 13.58 8.02 12.94
C PHE A 393 13.29 7.14 14.15
N THR A 394 14.31 6.48 14.67
CA THR A 394 14.20 5.69 15.90
C THR A 394 14.66 6.52 17.10
N PHE A 395 13.72 6.77 18.01
CA PHE A 395 13.91 7.50 19.26
C PHE A 395 14.20 6.51 20.39
N HIS A 396 15.37 6.58 21.00
CA HIS A 396 15.71 5.84 22.20
C HIS A 396 15.24 6.62 23.42
N VAL A 397 14.28 6.07 24.16
CA VAL A 397 13.59 6.76 25.26
C VAL A 397 13.67 5.95 26.55
N ASN A 398 13.29 6.60 27.67
CA ASN A 398 13.21 5.93 28.97
C ASN A 398 12.02 4.94 29.04
N ASP A 399 10.88 5.28 28.44
CA ASP A 399 9.68 4.45 28.42
C ASP A 399 8.79 4.88 27.23
N LYS A 400 8.65 3.98 26.24
CA LYS A 400 7.81 4.24 25.03
C LYS A 400 6.32 4.42 25.35
N GLY A 401 5.84 3.87 26.49
CA GLY A 401 4.46 4.02 26.95
C GLY A 401 4.12 5.44 27.41
N LEU A 402 5.11 6.34 27.55
CA LEU A 402 4.93 7.73 27.92
C LEU A 402 4.73 8.65 26.70
N VAL A 403 4.83 8.12 25.48
CA VAL A 403 4.66 8.91 24.25
C VAL A 403 3.19 9.19 24.03
N HIS A 404 2.77 10.42 24.30
CA HIS A 404 1.42 10.87 24.00
C HIS A 404 1.31 11.30 22.55
N PHE A 405 0.16 11.05 21.91
CA PHE A 405 -0.11 11.36 20.50
C PHE A 405 0.17 12.84 20.14
N SER A 406 -0.20 13.79 21.00
CA SER A 406 0.06 15.21 20.77
C SER A 406 1.57 15.53 20.77
N TYR A 407 2.36 14.82 21.59
CA TYR A 407 3.80 15.01 21.63
C TYR A 407 4.50 14.35 20.44
N TYR A 408 3.99 13.22 19.96
CA TYR A 408 4.42 12.62 18.71
C TYR A 408 4.27 13.63 17.55
N ARG A 409 3.07 14.23 17.39
CA ARG A 409 2.84 15.25 16.35
C ARG A 409 3.70 16.50 16.52
N TYR A 410 3.94 16.92 17.75
CA TYR A 410 4.82 18.04 18.03
C TYR A 410 6.25 17.77 17.52
N LEU A 411 6.82 16.60 17.83
CA LEU A 411 8.14 16.21 17.37
C LEU A 411 8.21 16.08 15.84
N GLU A 412 7.19 15.50 15.24
CA GLU A 412 7.06 15.42 13.78
C GLU A 412 7.10 16.81 13.13
N ASN A 413 6.30 17.73 13.64
CA ASN A 413 6.25 19.10 13.13
C ASN A 413 7.61 19.81 13.28
N LYS A 414 8.30 19.62 14.39
CA LYS A 414 9.64 20.23 14.62
C LYS A 414 10.70 19.69 13.66
N ILE A 415 10.63 18.40 13.33
CA ILE A 415 11.49 17.82 12.29
C ILE A 415 11.21 18.46 10.94
N ARG A 416 9.92 18.60 10.55
CA ARG A 416 9.52 19.23 9.28
C ARG A 416 9.83 20.72 9.19
N GLU A 417 9.74 21.45 10.29
CA GLU A 417 10.14 22.87 10.35
C GLU A 417 11.64 23.09 10.10
N SER A 418 12.46 22.12 10.50
CA SER A 418 13.91 22.20 10.43
C SER A 418 14.50 21.54 9.17
N ILE A 419 13.79 20.60 8.59
CA ILE A 419 14.26 19.77 7.47
C ILE A 419 13.17 19.71 6.42
N ASP A 420 13.48 20.15 5.20
CA ASP A 420 12.54 20.05 4.06
C ASP A 420 12.28 18.57 3.74
N LEU A 421 11.07 18.10 4.09
CA LEU A 421 10.55 16.78 3.85
C LEU A 421 9.13 16.86 3.23
N ASP A 422 8.90 17.91 2.42
CA ASP A 422 7.62 18.12 1.76
C ASP A 422 7.30 17.00 0.76
N GLY A 423 6.03 16.64 0.72
CA GLY A 423 5.52 15.58 -0.14
C GLY A 423 5.79 14.16 0.38
N THR A 424 6.49 13.99 1.52
CA THR A 424 6.82 12.67 2.04
C THR A 424 6.35 12.45 3.48
N PRO A 425 5.82 11.27 3.83
CA PRO A 425 5.59 10.88 5.22
C PRO A 425 6.92 10.64 5.94
N ILE A 426 6.93 10.84 7.25
CA ILE A 426 8.02 10.43 8.12
C ILE A 426 7.51 9.47 9.19
N ILE A 427 8.34 8.55 9.62
CA ILE A 427 8.00 7.56 10.63
C ILE A 427 8.82 7.80 11.88
N LEU A 428 8.14 8.03 13.02
CA LEU A 428 8.79 8.13 14.31
C LEU A 428 8.55 6.84 15.09
N GLN A 429 9.61 6.08 15.35
CA GLN A 429 9.56 4.85 16.13
C GLN A 429 10.19 5.09 17.49
N PHE A 430 9.54 4.65 18.57
CA PHE A 430 10.06 4.79 19.92
C PHE A 430 10.46 3.41 20.48
N LYS A 431 11.70 3.30 20.99
CA LYS A 431 12.25 2.10 21.62
C LYS A 431 12.71 2.42 23.04
N ASN A 432 12.49 1.49 23.97
CA ASN A 432 13.12 1.59 25.28
C ASN A 432 14.62 1.33 25.16
N ARG A 433 15.39 1.92 26.07
CA ARG A 433 16.85 1.79 26.06
C ARG A 433 17.33 0.32 26.15
N ASN A 434 16.54 -0.57 26.71
CA ASN A 434 16.89 -1.98 26.91
C ASN A 434 16.34 -2.90 25.81
N ASP A 435 15.64 -2.37 24.80
CA ASP A 435 15.06 -3.18 23.71
C ASP A 435 16.10 -3.50 22.58
N ASP A 436 17.36 -3.06 22.72
CA ASP A 436 18.42 -3.30 21.72
C ASP A 436 19.29 -4.56 22.03
N ASP A 437 19.02 -5.29 23.13
CA ASP A 437 19.78 -6.47 23.56
C ASP A 437 19.07 -7.82 23.30
N GLU A 438 18.00 -7.86 22.46
CA GLU A 438 17.33 -9.10 22.02
C GLU A 438 17.36 -9.30 20.50
#